data_71fe07f02927a0d79be2d7ab6059a6f2
#
_entry.id   71fe07f02927a0d79be2d7ab6059a6f2
#
_cell.length_a   1.000
_cell.length_b   1.000
_cell.length_c   1.000
_cell.angle_alpha   90.00
_cell.angle_beta   90.00
_cell.angle_gamma   90.00
#
_symmetry.space_group_name_H-M   'P 1'
#
loop_
_entity.id
_entity.type
_entity.pdbx_description
1 polymer ?
#
loop_
_entity_poly.entity_id
_entity_poly.type
_entity_poly.pdbx_seq_one_letter_code
_entity_poly.pdbx_strand_id
1 'polypeptide(L)'
;RLVTVVGGSLGSAVLNDAVPAIAEALDAAGISAVIHHVTGPRYFDAPDRRRTGGVETRLVPNDPELPRMLAAADVVVSRAGASTVAEVATLGAVCIFVPWPGAADDHQTANARWLSDEGGALLVPESASTGTEVAAETVRLCRDRVLRDAVSARARELGAVNRSGLLADVIRNAASR
;
A
#
# COMPACT_ATOMS: atom_id res chain seq x y z
N ARG A 1 3.40 3.95 15.06
CA ARG A 1 3.55 3.59 13.65
C ARG A 1 2.54 4.33 12.79
N LEU A 2 2.85 4.49 11.50
CA LEU A 2 1.91 4.97 10.49
C LEU A 2 1.65 3.86 9.48
N VAL A 3 0.40 3.45 9.35
CA VAL A 3 -0.07 2.48 8.35
C VAL A 3 -0.99 3.21 7.38
N THR A 4 -0.72 3.13 6.07
CA THR A 4 -1.60 3.72 5.06
C THR A 4 -2.33 2.60 4.31
N VAL A 5 -3.67 2.66 4.28
CA VAL A 5 -4.51 1.71 3.55
C VAL A 5 -5.24 2.42 2.42
N VAL A 6 -5.06 1.96 1.18
CA VAL A 6 -5.64 2.60 0.00
C VAL A 6 -6.14 1.59 -1.03
N GLY A 7 -7.41 1.68 -1.38
CA GLY A 7 -8.10 0.81 -2.33
C GLY A 7 -8.03 1.24 -3.80
N GLY A 8 -7.27 2.32 -4.11
CA GLY A 8 -7.31 2.98 -5.40
C GLY A 8 -8.40 4.06 -5.49
N SER A 9 -8.56 4.69 -6.66
CA SER A 9 -9.46 5.86 -6.85
C SER A 9 -10.95 5.58 -6.55
N LEU A 10 -11.40 4.36 -6.72
CA LEU A 10 -12.78 3.96 -6.45
C LEU A 10 -12.98 3.37 -5.06
N GLY A 11 -11.90 3.12 -4.34
CA GLY A 11 -11.90 2.35 -3.09
C GLY A 11 -11.96 0.84 -3.32
N SER A 12 -11.86 0.08 -2.23
CA SER A 12 -11.90 -1.39 -2.24
C SER A 12 -12.63 -1.89 -1.01
N ALA A 13 -13.78 -2.55 -1.17
CA ALA A 13 -14.52 -3.14 -0.06
C ALA A 13 -13.61 -4.06 0.78
N VAL A 14 -12.89 -4.98 0.13
CA VAL A 14 -12.02 -5.95 0.79
C VAL A 14 -10.93 -5.28 1.64
N LEU A 15 -10.30 -4.23 1.14
CA LEU A 15 -9.30 -3.49 1.92
C LEU A 15 -9.93 -2.67 3.04
N ASN A 16 -11.11 -2.07 2.79
CA ASN A 16 -11.85 -1.34 3.82
C ASN A 16 -12.27 -2.28 4.96
N ASP A 17 -12.73 -3.48 4.62
CA ASP A 17 -13.14 -4.52 5.57
C ASP A 17 -11.95 -5.13 6.33
N ALA A 18 -10.74 -5.07 5.78
CA ALA A 18 -9.52 -5.52 6.46
C ALA A 18 -9.05 -4.58 7.57
N VAL A 19 -9.40 -3.28 7.52
CA VAL A 19 -8.88 -2.27 8.46
C VAL A 19 -9.21 -2.55 9.92
N PRO A 20 -10.43 -2.97 10.30
CA PRO A 20 -10.69 -3.38 11.68
C PRO A 20 -9.76 -4.48 12.19
N ALA A 21 -9.53 -5.53 11.39
CA ALA A 21 -8.64 -6.63 11.75
C ALA A 21 -7.18 -6.15 11.90
N ILE A 22 -6.73 -5.23 11.05
CA ILE A 22 -5.40 -4.59 11.18
C ILE A 22 -5.30 -3.83 12.51
N ALA A 23 -6.32 -3.03 12.84
CA ALA A 23 -6.33 -2.24 14.07
C ALA A 23 -6.32 -3.12 15.33
N GLU A 24 -7.14 -4.16 15.36
CA GLU A 24 -7.21 -5.15 16.44
C GLU A 24 -5.89 -5.91 16.61
N ALA A 25 -5.28 -6.35 15.51
CA ALA A 25 -4.02 -7.08 15.54
C ALA A 25 -2.85 -6.20 16.03
N LEU A 26 -2.80 -4.93 15.59
CA LEU A 26 -1.79 -3.98 16.08
C LEU A 26 -1.96 -3.71 17.58
N ASP A 27 -3.19 -3.49 18.05
CA ASP A 27 -3.47 -3.27 19.47
C ASP A 27 -3.12 -4.51 20.31
N ALA A 28 -3.57 -5.70 19.91
CA ALA A 28 -3.23 -6.96 20.56
C ALA A 28 -1.70 -7.21 20.59
N ALA A 29 -0.98 -6.70 19.59
CA ALA A 29 0.47 -6.76 19.53
C ALA A 29 1.18 -5.69 20.39
N GLY A 30 0.44 -4.79 21.06
CA GLY A 30 0.97 -3.67 21.86
C GLY A 30 1.61 -2.57 21.00
N ILE A 31 1.20 -2.45 19.71
CA ILE A 31 1.75 -1.48 18.77
C ILE A 31 0.81 -0.28 18.67
N SER A 32 1.23 0.87 19.23
CA SER A 32 0.52 2.13 19.00
C SER A 32 0.72 2.58 17.57
N ALA A 33 -0.39 2.89 16.87
CA ALA A 33 -0.37 3.26 15.47
C ALA A 33 -1.46 4.28 15.10
N VAL A 34 -1.22 4.97 14.00
CA VAL A 34 -2.25 5.67 13.24
C VAL A 34 -2.43 4.93 11.92
N ILE A 35 -3.67 4.55 11.61
CA ILE A 35 -4.05 4.02 10.30
C ILE A 35 -4.66 5.18 9.51
N HIS A 36 -3.98 5.60 8.44
CA HIS A 36 -4.53 6.53 7.45
C HIS A 36 -5.26 5.72 6.39
N HIS A 37 -6.59 5.76 6.42
CA HIS A 37 -7.45 4.91 5.60
C HIS A 37 -8.14 5.73 4.51
N VAL A 38 -7.70 5.58 3.27
CA VAL A 38 -8.32 6.16 2.07
C VAL A 38 -9.38 5.18 1.57
N THR A 39 -10.63 5.42 1.98
CA THR A 39 -11.75 4.49 1.76
C THR A 39 -12.20 4.42 0.30
N GLY A 40 -12.03 5.51 -0.44
CA GLY A 40 -12.75 5.78 -1.68
C GLY A 40 -14.11 6.45 -1.39
N PRO A 41 -14.58 7.35 -2.28
CA PRO A 41 -15.77 8.16 -2.03
C PRO A 41 -17.07 7.35 -1.88
N ARG A 42 -17.12 6.14 -2.45
CA ARG A 42 -18.30 5.25 -2.36
C ARG A 42 -18.49 4.61 -0.99
N TYR A 43 -17.40 4.51 -0.21
CA TYR A 43 -17.36 3.79 1.06
C TYR A 43 -17.12 4.71 2.25
N PHE A 44 -17.05 6.01 2.00
CA PHE A 44 -16.85 6.97 3.07
C PHE A 44 -18.18 7.25 3.77
N ASP A 45 -18.26 6.84 5.02
CA ASP A 45 -19.32 7.21 5.94
C ASP A 45 -18.71 7.75 7.24
N ALA A 46 -19.43 8.62 7.91
CA ALA A 46 -19.00 9.12 9.22
C ALA A 46 -19.13 8.00 10.29
N PRO A 47 -18.26 7.99 11.32
CA PRO A 47 -17.25 9.00 11.68
C PRO A 47 -15.94 8.85 10.91
N ASP A 48 -15.30 9.99 10.69
CA ASP A 48 -13.97 10.08 10.04
C ASP A 48 -12.82 9.54 10.90
N ARG A 49 -13.10 9.23 12.17
CA ARG A 49 -12.13 8.69 13.13
C ARG A 49 -12.71 7.55 13.95
N ARG A 50 -11.89 6.52 14.13
CA ARG A 50 -12.20 5.37 15.00
C ARG A 50 -10.99 5.07 15.87
N ARG A 51 -11.22 4.44 17.03
CA ARG A 51 -10.15 4.03 17.93
C ARG A 51 -10.35 2.59 18.39
N THR A 52 -9.28 1.82 18.34
CA THR A 52 -9.19 0.45 18.86
C THR A 52 -7.96 0.40 19.77
N GLY A 53 -8.17 0.47 21.08
CA GLY A 53 -7.08 0.54 22.06
C GLY A 53 -6.07 1.66 21.77
N GLY A 54 -4.83 1.30 21.54
CA GLY A 54 -3.73 2.20 21.18
C GLY A 54 -3.67 2.62 19.72
N VAL A 55 -4.63 2.15 18.87
CA VAL A 55 -4.64 2.43 17.45
C VAL A 55 -5.73 3.43 17.09
N GLU A 56 -5.37 4.52 16.40
CA GLU A 56 -6.29 5.50 15.83
C GLU A 56 -6.44 5.25 14.33
N THR A 57 -7.66 5.11 13.81
CA THR A 57 -7.95 5.05 12.38
C THR A 57 -8.57 6.37 11.94
N ARG A 58 -7.96 7.01 10.94
CA ARG A 58 -8.42 8.24 10.29
C ARG A 58 -8.90 7.89 8.90
N LEU A 59 -10.19 8.12 8.64
CA LEU A 59 -10.83 7.80 7.39
C LEU A 59 -10.95 9.08 6.52
N VAL A 60 -10.57 8.96 5.27
CA VAL A 60 -10.74 10.01 4.26
C VAL A 60 -11.29 9.41 2.97
N PRO A 61 -12.18 10.09 2.23
CA PRO A 61 -12.70 9.56 0.96
C PRO A 61 -11.64 9.56 -0.15
N ASN A 62 -10.81 10.59 -0.17
CA ASN A 62 -9.68 10.78 -1.07
C ASN A 62 -8.57 11.53 -0.34
N ASP A 63 -7.35 11.38 -0.81
CA ASP A 63 -6.23 12.14 -0.28
C ASP A 63 -5.37 12.71 -1.44
N PRO A 64 -5.39 14.03 -1.67
CA PRO A 64 -4.55 14.67 -2.67
C PRO A 64 -3.06 14.61 -2.31
N GLU A 65 -2.72 14.40 -1.02
CA GLU A 65 -1.36 14.27 -0.51
C GLU A 65 -0.93 12.79 -0.37
N LEU A 66 -1.67 11.86 -1.01
CA LEU A 66 -1.39 10.43 -0.91
C LEU A 66 0.09 10.08 -1.16
N PRO A 67 0.82 10.65 -2.14
CA PRO A 67 2.24 10.35 -2.30
C PRO A 67 3.09 10.67 -1.07
N ARG A 68 2.75 11.72 -0.33
CA ARG A 68 3.42 12.06 0.95
C ARG A 68 3.08 11.05 2.04
N MET A 69 1.82 10.58 2.08
CA MET A 69 1.41 9.56 3.04
C MET A 69 2.08 8.23 2.76
N LEU A 70 2.22 7.84 1.48
CA LEU A 70 2.97 6.64 1.08
C LEU A 70 4.44 6.73 1.49
N ALA A 71 5.07 7.89 1.30
CA ALA A 71 6.47 8.12 1.66
C ALA A 71 6.70 8.12 3.18
N ALA A 72 5.73 8.56 3.97
CA ALA A 72 5.83 8.68 5.41
C ALA A 72 5.42 7.39 6.16
N ALA A 73 4.69 6.47 5.49
CA ALA A 73 4.16 5.26 6.10
C ALA A 73 5.27 4.28 6.50
N ASP A 74 5.14 3.68 7.69
CA ASP A 74 5.93 2.50 8.08
C ASP A 74 5.50 1.27 7.24
N VAL A 75 4.19 1.17 6.92
CA VAL A 75 3.60 0.10 6.10
C VAL A 75 2.46 0.66 5.25
N VAL A 76 2.44 0.29 4.00
CA VAL A 76 1.36 0.56 3.05
C VAL A 76 0.61 -0.73 2.76
N VAL A 77 -0.73 -0.68 2.72
CA VAL A 77 -1.59 -1.76 2.22
C VAL A 77 -2.36 -1.23 1.03
N SER A 78 -2.23 -1.84 -0.14
CA SER A 78 -2.81 -1.28 -1.36
C SER A 78 -3.21 -2.31 -2.40
N ARG A 79 -4.10 -1.90 -3.32
CA ARG A 79 -4.27 -2.56 -4.62
C ARG A 79 -3.00 -2.36 -5.48
N ALA A 80 -2.80 -3.25 -6.46
CA ALA A 80 -1.61 -3.25 -7.32
C ALA A 80 -1.88 -2.66 -8.71
N GLY A 81 -2.51 -1.49 -8.76
CA GLY A 81 -2.58 -0.71 -9.99
C GLY A 81 -1.19 -0.25 -10.43
N ALA A 82 -0.95 -0.14 -11.76
CA ALA A 82 0.37 0.17 -12.31
C ALA A 82 0.99 1.46 -11.73
N SER A 83 0.19 2.54 -11.57
CA SER A 83 0.65 3.79 -10.96
C SER A 83 1.08 3.60 -9.52
N THR A 84 0.27 2.89 -8.71
CA THR A 84 0.58 2.65 -7.30
C THR A 84 1.86 1.81 -7.14
N VAL A 85 2.04 0.78 -7.97
CA VAL A 85 3.27 -0.03 -7.96
C VAL A 85 4.49 0.82 -8.31
N ALA A 86 4.37 1.69 -9.34
CA ALA A 86 5.43 2.61 -9.72
C ALA A 86 5.75 3.63 -8.62
N GLU A 87 4.74 4.17 -7.94
CA GLU A 87 4.89 5.10 -6.81
C GLU A 87 5.59 4.42 -5.63
N VAL A 88 5.13 3.22 -5.24
CA VAL A 88 5.74 2.41 -4.18
C VAL A 88 7.22 2.15 -4.47
N ALA A 89 7.55 1.71 -5.68
CA ALA A 89 8.92 1.47 -6.10
C ALA A 89 9.76 2.75 -6.12
N THR A 90 9.19 3.84 -6.62
CA THR A 90 9.88 5.15 -6.71
C THR A 90 10.22 5.69 -5.32
N LEU A 91 9.30 5.59 -4.38
CA LEU A 91 9.44 6.06 -3.00
C LEU A 91 10.26 5.09 -2.13
N GLY A 92 10.30 3.82 -2.50
CA GLY A 92 10.80 2.74 -1.64
C GLY A 92 9.86 2.50 -0.46
N ALA A 93 8.56 2.67 -0.65
CA ALA A 93 7.57 2.43 0.40
C ALA A 93 7.44 0.93 0.67
N VAL A 94 7.33 0.55 1.96
CA VAL A 94 7.13 -0.85 2.36
C VAL A 94 5.66 -1.19 2.14
N CYS A 95 5.36 -2.01 1.15
CA CYS A 95 3.99 -2.26 0.71
C CYS A 95 3.59 -3.74 0.79
N ILE A 96 2.36 -3.96 1.26
CA ILE A 96 1.61 -5.21 1.12
C ILE A 96 0.60 -4.99 -0.01
N PHE A 97 0.82 -5.61 -1.15
CA PHE A 97 -0.13 -5.58 -2.25
C PHE A 97 -1.20 -6.64 -2.08
N VAL A 98 -2.45 -6.23 -2.30
CA VAL A 98 -3.61 -7.12 -2.42
C VAL A 98 -4.19 -6.92 -3.82
N PRO A 99 -3.74 -7.66 -4.83
CA PRO A 99 -4.23 -7.52 -6.20
C PRO A 99 -5.73 -7.77 -6.29
N TRP A 100 -6.42 -7.02 -7.16
CA TRP A 100 -7.82 -7.26 -7.43
C TRP A 100 -7.99 -8.40 -8.46
N PRO A 101 -8.61 -9.53 -8.10
CA PRO A 101 -8.72 -10.69 -9.01
C PRO A 101 -9.64 -10.45 -10.20
N GLY A 102 -10.51 -9.42 -10.15
CA GLY A 102 -11.35 -9.01 -11.28
C GLY A 102 -10.66 -8.07 -12.27
N ALA A 103 -9.35 -7.83 -12.13
CA ALA A 103 -8.60 -7.03 -13.08
C ALA A 103 -8.44 -7.76 -14.41
N ALA A 104 -8.64 -7.05 -15.52
CA ALA A 104 -8.49 -7.63 -16.85
C ALA A 104 -7.10 -8.29 -17.00
N ASP A 105 -7.08 -9.50 -17.55
CA ASP A 105 -5.86 -10.30 -17.77
C ASP A 105 -4.98 -10.46 -16.50
N ASP A 106 -5.60 -10.37 -15.34
CA ASP A 106 -4.91 -10.45 -14.03
C ASP A 106 -3.70 -9.49 -13.91
N HIS A 107 -3.77 -8.34 -14.58
CA HIS A 107 -2.66 -7.40 -14.64
C HIS A 107 -2.21 -6.90 -13.25
N GLN A 108 -3.12 -6.84 -12.25
CA GLN A 108 -2.72 -6.39 -10.92
C GLN A 108 -1.81 -7.41 -10.22
N THR A 109 -2.04 -8.70 -10.39
CA THR A 109 -1.13 -9.73 -9.87
C THR A 109 0.24 -9.64 -10.55
N ALA A 110 0.26 -9.46 -11.88
CA ALA A 110 1.52 -9.29 -12.61
C ALA A 110 2.29 -8.04 -12.14
N ASN A 111 1.59 -6.91 -11.95
CA ASN A 111 2.20 -5.68 -11.42
C ASN A 111 2.78 -5.88 -10.02
N ALA A 112 2.05 -6.54 -9.11
CA ALA A 112 2.52 -6.79 -7.75
C ALA A 112 3.76 -7.70 -7.75
N ARG A 113 3.74 -8.76 -8.55
CA ARG A 113 4.85 -9.73 -8.67
C ARG A 113 6.14 -9.09 -9.13
N TRP A 114 6.08 -8.08 -9.98
CA TRP A 114 7.28 -7.34 -10.40
C TRP A 114 8.11 -6.83 -9.22
N LEU A 115 7.48 -6.41 -8.11
CA LEU A 115 8.18 -6.03 -6.88
C LEU A 115 8.31 -7.18 -5.89
N SER A 116 7.26 -7.97 -5.69
CA SER A 116 7.24 -8.97 -4.61
C SER A 116 8.16 -10.15 -4.87
N ASP A 117 8.26 -10.63 -6.10
CA ASP A 117 9.15 -11.76 -6.45
C ASP A 117 10.62 -11.40 -6.26
N GLU A 118 10.93 -10.10 -6.29
CA GLU A 118 12.26 -9.56 -6.05
C GLU A 118 12.48 -9.09 -4.60
N GLY A 119 11.50 -9.28 -3.71
CA GLY A 119 11.59 -8.89 -2.31
C GLY A 119 11.38 -7.39 -2.03
N GLY A 120 10.91 -6.62 -3.01
CA GLY A 120 10.62 -5.18 -2.87
C GLY A 120 9.21 -4.86 -2.36
N ALA A 121 8.38 -5.87 -2.17
CA ALA A 121 7.05 -5.76 -1.56
C ALA A 121 6.59 -7.12 -1.04
N LEU A 122 5.47 -7.14 -0.30
CA LEU A 122 4.74 -8.37 0.02
C LEU A 122 3.50 -8.46 -0.87
N LEU A 123 3.07 -9.69 -1.17
CA LEU A 123 1.86 -9.94 -1.91
C LEU A 123 0.95 -10.87 -1.09
N VAL A 124 -0.28 -10.42 -0.86
CA VAL A 124 -1.36 -11.22 -0.25
C VAL A 124 -2.46 -11.36 -1.30
N PRO A 125 -2.72 -12.58 -1.82
CA PRO A 125 -3.82 -12.79 -2.75
C PRO A 125 -5.17 -12.50 -2.08
N GLU A 126 -6.12 -11.96 -2.84
CA GLU A 126 -7.48 -11.75 -2.32
C GLU A 126 -8.19 -13.09 -2.11
N SER A 127 -8.65 -13.32 -0.89
CA SER A 127 -9.35 -14.53 -0.45
C SER A 127 -10.28 -14.20 0.73
N ALA A 128 -10.97 -15.19 1.26
CA ALA A 128 -11.78 -15.03 2.47
C ALA A 128 -10.93 -14.70 3.71
N SER A 129 -9.64 -15.01 3.71
CA SER A 129 -8.70 -14.75 4.80
C SER A 129 -7.89 -13.46 4.64
N THR A 130 -8.13 -12.67 3.58
CA THR A 130 -7.34 -11.46 3.26
C THR A 130 -7.17 -10.53 4.47
N GLY A 131 -8.24 -10.25 5.21
CA GLY A 131 -8.17 -9.36 6.38
C GLY A 131 -7.19 -9.88 7.44
N THR A 132 -7.23 -11.17 7.75
CA THR A 132 -6.36 -11.82 8.74
C THR A 132 -4.90 -11.85 8.26
N GLU A 133 -4.69 -12.19 6.99
CA GLU A 133 -3.34 -12.28 6.41
C GLU A 133 -2.67 -10.91 6.35
N VAL A 134 -3.38 -9.89 5.85
CA VAL A 134 -2.89 -8.51 5.80
C VAL A 134 -2.60 -7.97 7.20
N ALA A 135 -3.46 -8.26 8.19
CA ALA A 135 -3.24 -7.87 9.58
C ALA A 135 -1.95 -8.50 10.15
N ALA A 136 -1.74 -9.81 9.92
CA ALA A 136 -0.55 -10.51 10.37
C ALA A 136 0.73 -9.94 9.75
N GLU A 137 0.74 -9.71 8.43
CA GLU A 137 1.88 -9.13 7.74
C GLU A 137 2.14 -7.66 8.15
N THR A 138 1.07 -6.90 8.42
CA THR A 138 1.22 -5.52 8.94
C THR A 138 1.89 -5.52 10.30
N VAL A 139 1.47 -6.40 11.22
CA VAL A 139 2.10 -6.55 12.55
C VAL A 139 3.56 -6.98 12.39
N ARG A 140 3.85 -7.96 11.54
CA ARG A 140 5.20 -8.45 11.26
C ARG A 140 6.10 -7.31 10.79
N LEU A 141 5.67 -6.56 9.79
CA LEU A 141 6.42 -5.41 9.27
C LEU A 141 6.57 -4.29 10.31
N CYS A 142 5.55 -4.01 11.11
CA CYS A 142 5.64 -2.99 12.17
C CYS A 142 6.66 -3.36 13.27
N ARG A 143 6.86 -4.65 13.55
CA ARG A 143 7.82 -5.14 14.55
C ARG A 143 9.23 -5.28 14.01
N ASP A 144 9.37 -5.79 12.80
CA ASP A 144 10.67 -6.13 12.19
C ASP A 144 11.21 -4.96 11.36
N ARG A 145 12.06 -4.15 11.99
CA ARG A 145 12.70 -3.03 11.30
C ARG A 145 13.67 -3.51 10.20
N VAL A 146 14.39 -4.61 10.46
CA VAL A 146 15.38 -5.12 9.49
C VAL A 146 14.68 -5.56 8.21
N LEU A 147 13.53 -6.26 8.35
CA LEU A 147 12.71 -6.64 7.22
C LEU A 147 12.19 -5.42 6.45
N ARG A 148 11.65 -4.40 7.18
CA ARG A 148 11.20 -3.18 6.51
C ARG A 148 12.31 -2.49 5.72
N ASP A 149 13.47 -2.32 6.36
CA ASP A 149 14.61 -1.66 5.73
C ASP A 149 15.07 -2.43 4.48
N ALA A 150 15.06 -3.77 4.51
CA ALA A 150 15.40 -4.62 3.36
C ALA A 150 14.37 -4.49 2.23
N VAL A 151 13.07 -4.57 2.53
CA VAL A 151 11.99 -4.40 1.55
C VAL A 151 12.05 -3.01 0.91
N SER A 152 12.21 -1.96 1.73
CA SER A 152 12.32 -0.57 1.26
C SER A 152 13.52 -0.37 0.34
N ALA A 153 14.69 -0.90 0.71
CA ALA A 153 15.91 -0.80 -0.10
C ALA A 153 15.71 -1.48 -1.45
N ARG A 154 15.13 -2.68 -1.46
CA ARG A 154 14.89 -3.42 -2.70
C ARG A 154 13.85 -2.76 -3.60
N ALA A 155 12.74 -2.28 -3.03
CA ALA A 155 11.76 -1.50 -3.78
C ALA A 155 12.39 -0.28 -4.44
N ARG A 156 13.23 0.43 -3.70
CA ARG A 156 13.91 1.63 -4.17
C ARG A 156 14.92 1.33 -5.29
N GLU A 157 15.63 0.23 -5.21
CA GLU A 157 16.53 -0.25 -6.25
C GLU A 157 15.77 -0.53 -7.55
N LEU A 158 14.71 -1.32 -7.49
CA LEU A 158 13.85 -1.65 -8.64
C LEU A 158 13.18 -0.41 -9.24
N GLY A 159 12.79 0.55 -8.41
CA GLY A 159 12.21 1.83 -8.82
C GLY A 159 13.22 2.84 -9.40
N ALA A 160 14.50 2.51 -9.50
CA ALA A 160 15.52 3.42 -10.05
C ALA A 160 15.20 3.86 -11.49
N VAL A 161 14.61 2.99 -12.29
CA VAL A 161 14.17 3.28 -13.66
C VAL A 161 13.16 4.45 -13.70
N ASN A 162 12.25 4.53 -12.74
CA ASN A 162 11.25 5.59 -12.67
C ASN A 162 11.86 6.96 -12.35
N ARG A 163 13.00 6.99 -11.68
CA ARG A 163 13.74 8.20 -11.29
C ARG A 163 14.81 8.60 -12.30
N SER A 164 15.10 7.77 -13.30
CA SER A 164 16.21 7.94 -14.24
C SER A 164 16.00 9.07 -15.25
N GLY A 165 14.75 9.53 -15.45
CA GLY A 165 14.42 10.49 -16.50
C GLY A 165 14.30 9.89 -17.92
N LEU A 166 14.54 8.59 -18.10
CA LEU A 166 14.49 7.91 -19.41
C LEU A 166 13.21 8.18 -20.19
N LEU A 167 12.05 8.17 -19.51
CA LEU A 167 10.76 8.44 -20.17
C LEU A 167 10.71 9.88 -20.72
N ALA A 168 11.20 10.84 -19.96
CA ALA A 168 11.26 12.24 -20.39
C ALA A 168 12.21 12.42 -21.59
N ASP A 169 13.31 11.66 -21.63
CA ASP A 169 14.24 11.67 -22.76
C ASP A 169 13.61 11.06 -24.01
N VAL A 170 12.88 9.94 -23.87
CA VAL A 170 12.15 9.31 -24.99
C VAL A 170 11.12 10.28 -25.56
N ILE A 171 10.33 10.95 -24.71
CA ILE A 171 9.32 11.93 -25.15
C ILE A 171 9.97 13.11 -25.85
N ARG A 172 11.05 13.69 -25.28
CA ARG A 172 11.78 14.78 -25.93
C ARG A 172 12.32 14.42 -27.29
N ASN A 173 12.93 13.25 -27.41
CA ASN A 173 13.47 12.76 -28.66
C ASN A 173 12.39 12.48 -29.72
N ALA A 174 11.22 12.03 -29.29
CA ALA A 174 10.08 11.81 -30.21
C ALA A 174 9.46 13.14 -30.69
N ALA A 175 9.39 14.14 -29.82
CA ALA A 175 8.83 15.46 -30.14
C ALA A 175 9.78 16.34 -30.99
N SER A 176 11.06 15.97 -31.12
CA SER A 176 12.08 16.68 -31.90
C SER A 176 12.21 16.16 -33.32
N ARG A 177 11.39 15.19 -33.72
CA ARG A 177 11.32 14.62 -35.08
C ARG A 177 10.13 15.17 -35.83
#